data_e35e77b0a558f7b94c5bf56ec36a2a9c
#
_entry.id   e35e77b0a558f7b94c5bf56ec36a2a9c
#
_cell.length_a   1.000
_cell.length_b   1.000
_cell.length_c   1.000
_cell.angle_alpha   90.00
_cell.angle_beta   90.00
_cell.angle_gamma   90.00
#
_symmetry.space_group_name_H-M   'P 1'
#
loop_
_entity.id
_entity.type
_entity.pdbx_description
1 polymer ?
#
loop_
_entity_poly.entity_id
_entity_poly.type
_entity_poly.pdbx_seq_one_letter_code
_entity_poly.pdbx_strand_id
1 'polypeptide(L)'
;MKRILVFLLVLFVMLDVQGQRKKVGLVLSGGGAKGVAHIGVLKVLEEAGIPIDYIAGTSMGSLVGALYAIGYDAHTMDSLVRRQDWTFLLSEKGYRYNLPFSEKEETEKYLVS
;
A
#
# COMPACT_ATOMS: atom_id res chain seq x y z
N MET A 1 25.42 -3.54 -50.38
CA MET A 1 25.73 -2.45 -49.45
C MET A 1 24.48 -1.60 -49.16
N LYS A 2 23.82 -1.03 -50.14
CA LYS A 2 22.60 -0.20 -49.90
C LYS A 2 21.49 -0.94 -49.13
N ARG A 3 21.24 -2.22 -49.42
CA ARG A 3 20.21 -3.03 -48.77
C ARG A 3 20.55 -3.30 -47.27
N ILE A 4 21.83 -3.50 -46.99
CA ILE A 4 22.32 -3.69 -45.59
C ILE A 4 22.20 -2.40 -44.80
N LEU A 5 22.52 -1.27 -45.44
CA LEU A 5 22.39 0.03 -44.80
C LEU A 5 20.95 0.37 -44.43
N VAL A 6 20.01 0.07 -45.34
CA VAL A 6 18.56 0.25 -45.10
C VAL A 6 18.09 -0.66 -43.99
N PHE A 7 18.54 -1.91 -43.93
CA PHE A 7 18.19 -2.86 -42.89
C PHE A 7 18.71 -2.40 -41.51
N LEU A 8 19.94 -1.92 -41.44
CA LEU A 8 20.52 -1.36 -40.22
C LEU A 8 19.80 -0.09 -39.79
N LEU A 9 19.39 0.77 -40.71
CA LEU A 9 18.65 1.99 -40.38
C LEU A 9 17.25 1.66 -39.83
N VAL A 10 16.55 0.69 -40.41
CA VAL A 10 15.25 0.21 -39.95
C VAL A 10 15.39 -0.43 -38.56
N LEU A 11 16.45 -1.23 -38.33
CA LEU A 11 16.71 -1.84 -37.03
C LEU A 11 16.98 -0.77 -35.98
N PHE A 12 17.74 0.28 -36.32
CA PHE A 12 18.05 1.38 -35.41
C PHE A 12 16.79 2.19 -35.02
N VAL A 13 15.89 2.45 -35.99
CA VAL A 13 14.61 3.11 -35.74
C VAL A 13 13.67 2.26 -34.88
N MET A 14 13.73 0.92 -35.00
CA MET A 14 12.92 0.03 -34.17
C MET A 14 13.39 -0.06 -32.71
N LEU A 15 14.64 0.30 -32.40
CA LEU A 15 15.18 0.29 -31.04
C LEU A 15 14.71 1.51 -30.21
N ASP A 16 14.33 2.61 -30.86
CA ASP A 16 13.91 3.86 -30.17
C ASP A 16 12.40 3.96 -29.89
N VAL A 17 11.59 2.96 -30.26
CA VAL A 17 10.12 2.97 -30.08
C VAL A 17 9.70 2.37 -28.72
N GLN A 18 10.52 2.43 -27.71
CA GLN A 18 10.07 2.23 -26.33
C GLN A 18 9.53 3.56 -25.79
N GLY A 19 8.29 3.87 -26.14
CA GLY A 19 7.55 4.96 -25.53
C GLY A 19 7.58 4.81 -24.02
N GLN A 20 8.37 5.65 -23.34
CA GLN A 20 8.41 5.67 -21.88
C GLN A 20 7.03 6.08 -21.38
N ARG A 21 6.26 5.13 -20.81
CA ARG A 21 5.02 5.49 -20.15
C ARG A 21 5.32 6.43 -18.97
N LYS A 22 4.43 7.36 -18.73
CA LYS A 22 4.49 8.21 -17.55
C LYS A 22 4.41 7.34 -16.31
N LYS A 23 5.27 7.62 -15.33
CA LYS A 23 5.23 6.93 -14.04
C LYS A 23 4.10 7.47 -13.20
N VAL A 24 3.43 6.57 -12.48
CA VAL A 24 2.28 6.88 -11.63
C VAL A 24 2.69 6.77 -10.16
N GLY A 25 2.51 7.85 -9.43
CA GLY A 25 2.66 7.89 -7.98
C GLY A 25 1.29 7.90 -7.30
N LEU A 26 1.11 7.07 -6.29
CA LEU A 26 -0.09 7.02 -5.47
C LEU A 26 0.20 7.55 -4.06
N VAL A 27 -0.61 8.49 -3.59
CA VAL A 27 -0.51 9.04 -2.23
C VAL A 27 -1.78 8.69 -1.46
N LEU A 28 -1.61 8.02 -0.32
CA LEU A 28 -2.68 7.55 0.53
C LEU A 28 -2.68 8.31 1.86
N SER A 29 -3.77 8.99 2.17
CA SER A 29 -3.92 9.75 3.40
C SER A 29 -4.21 8.86 4.61
N GLY A 30 -4.08 9.43 5.81
CA GLY A 30 -4.56 8.83 7.04
C GLY A 30 -6.10 8.85 7.11
N GLY A 31 -6.64 8.40 8.24
CA GLY A 31 -8.08 8.44 8.49
C GLY A 31 -8.59 7.34 9.43
N GLY A 32 -7.71 6.70 10.17
CA GLY A 32 -8.07 5.57 11.05
C GLY A 32 -8.77 4.47 10.25
N ALA A 33 -9.81 3.88 10.80
CA ALA A 33 -10.59 2.82 10.13
C ALA A 33 -11.15 3.25 8.76
N LYS A 34 -11.42 4.55 8.56
CA LYS A 34 -11.92 5.07 7.27
C LYS A 34 -10.88 4.96 6.15
N GLY A 35 -9.59 4.91 6.50
CA GLY A 35 -8.51 4.73 5.53
C GLY A 35 -8.54 3.38 4.80
N VAL A 36 -9.30 2.41 5.29
CA VAL A 36 -9.59 1.16 4.59
C VAL A 36 -10.26 1.39 3.23
N ALA A 37 -10.94 2.52 3.04
CA ALA A 37 -11.51 2.91 1.75
C ALA A 37 -10.46 3.01 0.63
N HIS A 38 -9.17 3.22 0.95
CA HIS A 38 -8.08 3.19 -0.02
C HIS A 38 -8.00 1.86 -0.79
N ILE A 39 -8.39 0.75 -0.16
CA ILE A 39 -8.42 -0.57 -0.82
C ILE A 39 -9.43 -0.57 -1.98
N GLY A 40 -10.56 0.11 -1.83
CA GLY A 40 -11.53 0.28 -2.91
C GLY A 40 -10.96 1.04 -4.11
N VAL A 41 -10.17 2.07 -3.86
CA VAL A 41 -9.46 2.82 -4.91
C VAL A 41 -8.44 1.92 -5.61
N LEU A 42 -7.66 1.16 -4.85
CA LEU A 42 -6.69 0.21 -5.42
C LEU A 42 -7.35 -0.83 -6.32
N LYS A 43 -8.52 -1.37 -5.95
CA LYS A 43 -9.30 -2.28 -6.80
C LYS A 43 -9.61 -1.66 -8.17
N VAL A 44 -10.10 -0.43 -8.18
CA VAL A 44 -10.42 0.27 -9.43
C VAL A 44 -9.17 0.51 -10.27
N LEU A 45 -8.04 0.87 -9.65
CA LEU A 45 -6.77 1.07 -10.36
C LEU A 45 -6.24 -0.23 -10.97
N GLU A 46 -6.35 -1.35 -10.24
CA GLU A 46 -5.98 -2.68 -10.75
C GLU A 46 -6.88 -3.11 -11.90
N GLU A 47 -8.20 -2.96 -11.77
CA GLU A 47 -9.16 -3.26 -12.83
C GLU A 47 -8.95 -2.41 -14.08
N ALA A 48 -8.57 -1.15 -13.91
CA ALA A 48 -8.22 -0.26 -15.02
C ALA A 48 -6.84 -0.55 -15.62
N GLY A 49 -6.06 -1.46 -15.04
CA GLY A 49 -4.71 -1.79 -15.50
C GLY A 49 -3.71 -0.65 -15.34
N ILE A 50 -3.92 0.23 -14.35
CA ILE A 50 -3.03 1.36 -14.08
C ILE A 50 -1.89 0.89 -13.18
N PRO A 51 -0.66 0.77 -13.70
CA PRO A 51 0.48 0.36 -12.90
C PRO A 51 0.92 1.51 -11.98
N ILE A 52 1.14 1.19 -10.71
CA ILE A 52 1.64 2.13 -9.70
C ILE A 52 3.14 1.93 -9.55
N ASP A 53 3.91 2.98 -9.78
CA ASP A 53 5.37 2.96 -9.70
C ASP A 53 5.90 3.41 -8.34
N TYR A 54 5.19 4.32 -7.70
CA TYR A 54 5.56 4.88 -6.40
C TYR A 54 4.34 4.95 -5.51
N ILE A 55 4.54 4.67 -4.24
CA ILE A 55 3.48 4.78 -3.25
C ILE A 55 3.98 5.50 -2.01
N ALA A 56 3.19 6.43 -1.51
CA ALA A 56 3.42 7.12 -0.25
C ALA A 56 2.13 7.07 0.58
N GLY A 57 2.26 6.97 1.88
CA GLY A 57 1.11 6.88 2.76
C GLY A 57 1.36 7.45 4.15
N THR A 58 0.28 7.86 4.81
CA THR A 58 0.29 8.35 6.19
C THR A 58 -0.72 7.54 7.00
N SER A 59 -0.35 7.12 8.24
CA SER A 59 -1.22 6.37 9.14
C SER A 59 -1.82 5.13 8.45
N MET A 60 -3.14 4.95 8.43
CA MET A 60 -3.79 3.84 7.72
C MET A 60 -3.40 3.75 6.25
N GLY A 61 -3.20 4.88 5.57
CA GLY A 61 -2.69 4.91 4.19
C GLY A 61 -1.29 4.33 4.06
N SER A 62 -0.43 4.44 5.08
CA SER A 62 0.89 3.81 5.08
C SER A 62 0.80 2.29 5.25
N LEU A 63 -0.14 1.80 6.05
CA LEU A 63 -0.37 0.36 6.20
C LEU A 63 -0.87 -0.26 4.90
N VAL A 64 -1.89 0.34 4.28
CA VAL A 64 -2.41 -0.09 2.99
C VAL A 64 -1.33 -0.03 1.91
N GLY A 65 -0.60 1.08 1.85
CA GLY A 65 0.48 1.27 0.89
C GLY A 65 1.63 0.28 1.06
N ALA A 66 2.03 -0.01 2.30
CA ALA A 66 3.06 -1.00 2.59
C ALA A 66 2.65 -2.42 2.16
N LEU A 67 1.43 -2.84 2.50
CA LEU A 67 0.90 -4.13 2.08
C LEU A 67 0.86 -4.25 0.54
N TYR A 68 0.43 -3.19 -0.14
CA TYR A 68 0.41 -3.15 -1.59
C TYR A 68 1.82 -3.22 -2.19
N ALA A 69 2.78 -2.49 -1.63
CA ALA A 69 4.17 -2.45 -2.09
C ALA A 69 4.89 -3.81 -1.96
N ILE A 70 4.54 -4.63 -0.97
CA ILE A 70 5.10 -5.98 -0.79
C ILE A 70 4.37 -7.05 -1.59
N GLY A 71 3.35 -6.69 -2.39
CA GLY A 71 2.72 -7.57 -3.37
C GLY A 71 1.33 -8.09 -3.02
N TYR A 72 0.68 -7.57 -1.97
CA TYR A 72 -0.73 -7.88 -1.75
C TYR A 72 -1.59 -7.14 -2.76
N ASP A 73 -2.47 -7.87 -3.44
CA ASP A 73 -3.49 -7.27 -4.29
C ASP A 73 -4.64 -6.68 -3.46
N ALA A 74 -5.41 -5.80 -4.08
CA ALA A 74 -6.51 -5.12 -3.40
C ALA A 74 -7.62 -6.08 -2.92
N HIS A 75 -7.82 -7.20 -3.62
CA HIS A 75 -8.81 -8.20 -3.24
C HIS A 75 -8.40 -8.97 -1.98
N THR A 76 -7.14 -9.38 -1.89
CA THR A 76 -6.57 -10.02 -0.71
C THR A 76 -6.59 -9.09 0.49
N MET A 77 -6.22 -7.83 0.30
CA MET A 77 -6.28 -6.81 1.36
C MET A 77 -7.71 -6.58 1.87
N ASP A 78 -8.71 -6.53 1.00
CA ASP A 78 -10.12 -6.42 1.39
C ASP A 78 -10.55 -7.59 2.29
N SER A 79 -10.14 -8.81 1.93
CA SER A 79 -10.42 -10.01 2.72
C SER A 79 -9.76 -9.96 4.10
N LEU A 80 -8.51 -9.51 4.19
CA LEU A 80 -7.78 -9.35 5.45
C LEU A 80 -8.47 -8.35 6.36
N VAL A 81 -8.82 -7.18 5.81
CA VAL A 81 -9.42 -6.07 6.55
C VAL A 81 -10.78 -6.42 7.13
N ARG A 82 -11.60 -7.16 6.39
CA ARG A 82 -12.92 -7.61 6.88
C ARG A 82 -12.87 -8.58 8.04
N ARG A 83 -11.73 -9.25 8.25
CA ARG A 83 -11.53 -10.21 9.34
C ARG A 83 -11.01 -9.58 10.63
N GLN A 84 -10.59 -8.30 10.58
CA GLN A 84 -10.00 -7.61 11.73
C GLN A 84 -11.05 -6.99 12.64
N ASP A 85 -10.84 -7.09 13.95
CA ASP A 85 -11.56 -6.28 14.93
C ASP A 85 -10.92 -4.90 15.04
N TRP A 86 -11.43 -3.97 14.25
CA TRP A 86 -10.94 -2.59 14.20
C TRP A 86 -11.15 -1.84 15.51
N THR A 87 -12.21 -2.18 16.25
CA THR A 87 -12.49 -1.56 17.54
C THR A 87 -11.38 -1.88 18.52
N PHE A 88 -10.92 -3.12 18.53
CA PHE A 88 -9.80 -3.56 19.35
C PHE A 88 -8.46 -2.97 18.87
N LEU A 89 -8.16 -3.06 17.58
CA LEU A 89 -6.88 -2.62 17.01
C LEU A 89 -6.65 -1.12 17.13
N LEU A 90 -7.70 -0.31 17.09
CA LEU A 90 -7.63 1.15 17.19
C LEU A 90 -7.95 1.68 18.59
N SER A 91 -8.30 0.79 19.53
CA SER A 91 -8.44 1.17 20.94
C SER A 91 -7.08 1.13 21.62
N GLU A 92 -6.84 2.08 22.49
CA GLU A 92 -5.65 2.07 23.38
C GLU A 92 -5.73 1.00 24.47
N LYS A 93 -6.82 0.25 24.50
CA LYS A 93 -7.04 -0.83 25.47
C LYS A 93 -6.33 -2.11 25.02
N GLY A 94 -5.06 -2.24 25.38
CA GLY A 94 -4.40 -3.54 25.37
C GLY A 94 -5.08 -4.49 26.35
N TYR A 95 -5.21 -5.78 26.03
CA TYR A 95 -5.60 -6.76 27.06
C TYR A 95 -4.50 -6.77 28.12
N ARG A 96 -4.85 -6.35 29.34
CA ARG A 96 -3.97 -6.38 30.53
C ARG A 96 -3.27 -7.75 30.70
N TYR A 97 -3.90 -8.79 30.25
CA TYR A 97 -3.38 -10.15 30.24
C TYR A 97 -2.09 -10.29 29.39
N ASN A 98 -1.97 -9.54 28.31
CA ASN A 98 -0.82 -9.58 27.39
C ASN A 98 0.29 -8.59 27.71
N LEU A 99 0.11 -7.75 28.74
CA LEU A 99 1.13 -6.79 29.15
C LEU A 99 2.19 -7.48 30.02
N PRO A 100 3.49 -7.19 29.85
CA PRO A 100 4.52 -7.61 30.76
C PRO A 100 4.26 -7.02 32.16
N PHE A 101 4.74 -7.70 33.21
CA PHE A 101 4.44 -7.36 34.59
C PHE A 101 4.84 -5.91 34.95
N SER A 102 5.96 -5.44 34.42
CA SER A 102 6.43 -4.05 34.61
C SER A 102 5.45 -2.99 34.10
N GLU A 103 4.81 -3.22 32.95
CA GLU A 103 3.82 -2.29 32.41
C GLU A 103 2.48 -2.36 33.16
N LYS A 104 2.15 -3.51 33.74
CA LYS A 104 0.97 -3.64 34.60
C LYS A 104 1.07 -2.79 35.87
N GLU A 105 2.25 -2.76 36.50
CA GLU A 105 2.50 -1.92 37.67
C GLU A 105 2.43 -0.44 37.37
N GLU A 106 2.98 0.01 36.25
CA GLU A 106 2.93 1.43 35.86
C GLU A 106 1.50 1.89 35.57
N THR A 107 0.71 1.04 34.91
CA THR A 107 -0.68 1.39 34.58
C THR A 107 -1.57 1.48 35.82
N GLU A 108 -1.30 0.70 36.89
CA GLU A 108 -2.01 0.81 38.17
C GLU A 108 -1.67 2.05 38.95
N LYS A 109 -0.45 2.57 38.83
CA LYS A 109 0.04 3.73 39.56
C LYS A 109 -0.66 5.04 39.16
N TYR A 110 -1.20 5.12 37.98
CA TYR A 110 -1.84 6.32 37.42
C TYR A 110 -3.37 6.24 37.34
N LEU A 111 -3.97 5.09 37.68
CA LEU A 111 -5.42 4.92 37.69
C LEU A 111 -6.08 5.13 39.05
N VAL A 112 -5.30 5.47 40.08
CA VAL A 112 -5.78 5.77 41.44
C VAL A 112 -5.45 7.22 41.80
N SER A 113 -6.19 8.13 41.19
CA SER A 113 -6.28 9.53 41.64
C SER A 113 -7.65 10.08 41.26
#